data_421aaf8c77213bfa9610f2ac63677555
#
_entry.id   421aaf8c77213bfa9610f2ac63677555
#
_cell.length_a   1.000
_cell.length_b   1.000
_cell.length_c   1.000
_cell.angle_alpha   90.00
_cell.angle_beta   90.00
_cell.angle_gamma   90.00
#
_symmetry.space_group_name_H-M   'P 1'
#
loop_
_entity.id
_entity.type
_entity.pdbx_description
1 polymer ?
#
loop_
_entity_poly.entity_id
_entity_poly.type
_entity_poly.pdbx_seq_one_letter_code
_entity_poly.pdbx_strand_id
1 'polypeptide(L)'
;MNNEKNLIEKYLLPLAQNKESLFLKNDAAYFKKLNLVISTDMMIEDKHFKKSSDPNLLAKKLVRINLSDIAAMGAVPDGIFLNIALPKSNVQDWLKAFTSGLKSDMKKFNLKLYGGDMSSSEKIFLSLTVLGKTDNYCHKKNYTKSNSDIFVTGFIGDAGLGYELMTNDSIFNCSEKSKKRLIKKLLLPEPRLSVGKQLLNNVELCTDISDGLLGELSLIASQSNKQANIFLDKIPLSFASKELFMKNKKYINDIWEIILS
;
A
#
# COMPACT_ATOMS: atom_id res chain seq x y z
N MET A 1 15.23 6.50 1.29
CA MET A 1 14.72 5.39 2.13
C MET A 1 15.57 5.13 3.39
N ASN A 2 16.88 4.94 3.33
CA ASN A 2 17.67 4.73 4.57
C ASN A 2 17.54 5.82 5.64
N ASN A 3 17.19 7.05 5.30
CA ASN A 3 17.07 8.15 6.26
C ASN A 3 15.76 8.08 7.06
N GLU A 4 14.62 7.77 6.44
CA GLU A 4 13.30 7.72 7.10
C GLU A 4 13.24 6.60 8.14
N LYS A 5 13.63 5.38 7.77
CA LYS A 5 13.68 4.23 8.70
C LYS A 5 14.57 4.52 9.90
N ASN A 6 15.74 5.10 9.69
CA ASN A 6 16.66 5.49 10.77
C ASN A 6 16.05 6.57 11.68
N LEU A 7 15.29 7.52 11.11
CA LEU A 7 14.61 8.54 11.91
C LEU A 7 13.47 7.93 12.75
N ILE A 8 12.69 7.02 12.19
CA ILE A 8 11.64 6.29 12.93
C ILE A 8 12.28 5.48 14.07
N GLU A 9 13.31 4.71 13.79
CA GLU A 9 13.99 3.89 14.80
C GLU A 9 14.62 4.75 15.92
N LYS A 10 15.23 5.87 15.57
CA LYS A 10 15.93 6.73 16.51
C LYS A 10 15.00 7.57 17.38
N TYR A 11 13.93 8.11 16.80
CA TYR A 11 13.12 9.15 17.47
C TYR A 11 11.71 8.69 17.83
N LEU A 12 11.07 7.81 17.04
CA LEU A 12 9.69 7.42 17.24
C LEU A 12 9.55 6.06 17.95
N LEU A 13 10.39 5.09 17.61
CA LEU A 13 10.36 3.77 18.23
C LEU A 13 10.53 3.83 19.77
N PRO A 14 11.39 4.69 20.37
CA PRO A 14 11.47 4.83 21.82
C PRO A 14 10.16 5.27 22.49
N LEU A 15 9.28 5.98 21.75
CA LEU A 15 7.97 6.43 22.25
C LEU A 15 6.89 5.35 22.07
N ALA A 16 7.09 4.41 21.18
CA ALA A 16 6.15 3.35 20.84
C ALA A 16 6.40 2.03 21.59
N GLN A 17 6.89 2.11 22.85
CA GLN A 17 7.18 0.95 23.70
C GLN A 17 5.91 0.42 24.39
N ASN A 18 4.88 0.08 23.61
CA ASN A 18 3.62 -0.46 24.08
C ASN A 18 3.16 -1.63 23.18
N LYS A 19 2.26 -2.44 23.72
CA LYS A 19 1.78 -3.67 23.05
C LYS A 19 0.86 -3.36 21.86
N GLU A 20 0.15 -2.26 21.90
CA GLU A 20 -0.81 -1.84 20.89
C GLU A 20 -0.13 -1.39 19.61
N SER A 21 1.00 -0.68 19.71
CA SER A 21 1.79 -0.24 18.55
C SER A 21 2.54 -1.38 17.85
N LEU A 22 2.58 -2.57 18.46
CA LEU A 22 3.39 -3.70 18.02
C LEU A 22 4.86 -3.28 17.75
N PHE A 23 5.34 -2.29 18.51
CA PHE A 23 6.69 -1.72 18.43
C PHE A 23 7.04 -1.16 17.02
N LEU A 24 6.05 -0.64 16.29
CA LEU A 24 6.17 -0.15 14.90
C LEU A 24 6.77 -1.20 13.93
N LYS A 25 6.53 -2.48 14.18
CA LYS A 25 7.07 -3.61 13.38
C LYS A 25 5.99 -4.37 12.61
N ASN A 26 4.80 -3.80 12.51
CA ASN A 26 3.67 -4.36 11.79
C ASN A 26 2.99 -3.28 10.93
N ASP A 27 2.08 -3.68 10.07
CA ASP A 27 1.39 -2.81 9.13
C ASP A 27 0.39 -1.88 9.82
N ALA A 28 -0.07 -2.23 11.04
CA ALA A 28 -1.01 -1.42 11.81
C ALA A 28 -0.86 -1.64 13.32
N ALA A 29 -1.42 -0.74 14.13
CA ALA A 29 -1.58 -0.92 15.56
C ALA A 29 -2.73 -1.89 15.85
N TYR A 30 -2.61 -2.69 16.94
CA TYR A 30 -3.60 -3.66 17.35
C TYR A 30 -4.02 -3.52 18.81
N PHE A 31 -5.23 -3.08 19.03
CA PHE A 31 -5.87 -2.96 20.35
C PHE A 31 -6.62 -4.25 20.68
N LYS A 32 -5.90 -5.24 21.22
CA LYS A 32 -6.44 -6.58 21.44
C LYS A 32 -7.72 -6.59 22.27
N LYS A 33 -7.79 -5.81 23.35
CA LYS A 33 -8.98 -5.74 24.23
C LYS A 33 -10.24 -5.20 23.53
N LEU A 34 -10.04 -4.41 22.46
CA LEU A 34 -11.11 -3.80 21.68
C LEU A 34 -11.37 -4.56 20.36
N ASN A 35 -10.58 -5.58 20.06
CA ASN A 35 -10.59 -6.26 18.76
C ASN A 35 -10.45 -5.28 17.58
N LEU A 36 -9.60 -4.28 17.73
CA LEU A 36 -9.48 -3.16 16.82
C LEU A 36 -8.07 -3.05 16.24
N VAL A 37 -8.00 -2.93 14.92
CA VAL A 37 -6.79 -2.58 14.16
C VAL A 37 -6.93 -1.16 13.66
N ILE A 38 -5.86 -0.37 13.74
CA ILE A 38 -5.85 1.03 13.27
C ILE A 38 -4.58 1.24 12.46
N SER A 39 -4.74 1.67 11.21
CA SER A 39 -3.64 2.15 10.36
C SER A 39 -3.89 3.57 9.89
N THR A 40 -2.83 4.27 9.51
CA THR A 40 -2.88 5.63 8.99
C THR A 40 -1.79 5.86 7.96
N ASP A 41 -2.21 6.36 6.78
CA ASP A 41 -1.33 6.75 5.70
C ASP A 41 -1.61 8.16 5.23
N MET A 42 -0.60 8.76 4.57
CA MET A 42 -0.75 10.07 3.96
C MET A 42 -0.25 10.10 2.51
N MET A 43 -0.84 10.99 1.74
CA MET A 43 -0.38 11.34 0.39
C MET A 43 -0.16 12.84 0.28
N ILE A 44 0.97 13.24 -0.29
CA ILE A 44 1.40 14.64 -0.41
C ILE A 44 1.64 14.96 -1.89
N GLU A 45 1.11 16.12 -2.34
CA GLU A 45 1.36 16.66 -3.68
C GLU A 45 2.86 16.78 -3.95
N ASP A 46 3.28 16.51 -5.17
CA ASP A 46 4.67 16.45 -5.68
C ASP A 46 5.54 15.34 -5.08
N LYS A 47 5.05 14.61 -4.07
CA LYS A 47 5.73 13.43 -3.52
C LYS A 47 5.06 12.12 -3.99
N HIS A 48 3.75 12.02 -3.83
CA HIS A 48 2.99 10.80 -4.11
C HIS A 48 2.04 10.93 -5.32
N PHE A 49 1.75 12.16 -5.73
CA PHE A 49 0.92 12.47 -6.89
C PHE A 49 1.20 13.89 -7.40
N LYS A 50 0.86 14.14 -8.66
CA LYS A 50 0.98 15.48 -9.26
C LYS A 50 -0.28 16.31 -9.00
N LYS A 51 -0.15 17.64 -8.99
CA LYS A 51 -1.28 18.58 -8.85
C LYS A 51 -2.39 18.32 -9.89
N SER A 52 -2.01 17.88 -11.10
CA SER A 52 -2.94 17.53 -12.18
C SER A 52 -3.62 16.17 -12.05
N SER A 53 -3.34 15.41 -10.99
CA SER A 53 -3.95 14.09 -10.79
C SER A 53 -5.44 14.20 -10.55
N ASP A 54 -6.22 13.25 -11.08
CA ASP A 54 -7.67 13.19 -10.91
C ASP A 54 -8.05 13.01 -9.43
N PRO A 55 -8.75 13.98 -8.80
CA PRO A 55 -9.13 13.90 -7.39
C PRO A 55 -9.99 12.68 -7.05
N ASN A 56 -10.82 12.20 -7.98
CA ASN A 56 -11.63 11.00 -7.79
C ASN A 56 -10.74 9.75 -7.62
N LEU A 57 -9.70 9.63 -8.44
CA LEU A 57 -8.74 8.53 -8.34
C LEU A 57 -7.84 8.66 -7.11
N LEU A 58 -7.47 9.88 -6.71
CA LEU A 58 -6.70 10.14 -5.49
C LEU A 58 -7.47 9.67 -4.24
N ALA A 59 -8.77 10.00 -4.15
CA ALA A 59 -9.62 9.54 -3.05
C ALA A 59 -9.65 8.01 -2.96
N LYS A 60 -9.84 7.34 -4.10
CA LYS A 60 -9.84 5.86 -4.15
C LYS A 60 -8.47 5.27 -3.81
N LYS A 61 -7.38 5.86 -4.31
CA LYS A 61 -6.03 5.40 -3.98
C LYS A 61 -5.79 5.51 -2.49
N LEU A 62 -6.08 6.66 -1.87
CA LEU A 62 -5.90 6.90 -0.43
C LEU A 62 -6.66 5.86 0.43
N VAL A 63 -7.93 5.59 0.10
CA VAL A 63 -8.70 4.54 0.79
C VAL A 63 -8.05 3.18 0.63
N ARG A 64 -7.60 2.82 -0.57
CA ARG A 64 -7.13 1.47 -0.88
C ARG A 64 -5.75 1.15 -0.34
N ILE A 65 -4.84 2.12 -0.25
CA ILE A 65 -3.55 1.92 0.40
C ILE A 65 -3.74 1.63 1.89
N ASN A 66 -4.57 2.41 2.59
CA ASN A 66 -4.90 2.15 4.00
C ASN A 66 -5.63 0.81 4.20
N LEU A 67 -6.50 0.40 3.27
CA LEU A 67 -7.15 -0.90 3.32
C LEU A 67 -6.19 -2.06 3.05
N SER A 68 -5.04 -1.81 2.45
CA SER A 68 -3.98 -2.81 2.26
C SER A 68 -3.42 -3.25 3.60
N ASP A 69 -3.14 -2.33 4.52
CA ASP A 69 -2.71 -2.63 5.88
C ASP A 69 -3.77 -3.45 6.66
N ILE A 70 -5.04 -3.06 6.51
CA ILE A 70 -6.16 -3.81 7.12
C ILE A 70 -6.22 -5.24 6.59
N ALA A 71 -5.97 -5.43 5.29
CA ALA A 71 -5.88 -6.76 4.68
C ALA A 71 -4.68 -7.55 5.21
N ALA A 72 -3.50 -6.91 5.31
CA ALA A 72 -2.29 -7.50 5.86
C ALA A 72 -2.47 -7.97 7.31
N MET A 73 -3.25 -7.23 8.10
CA MET A 73 -3.59 -7.60 9.48
C MET A 73 -4.74 -8.63 9.58
N GLY A 74 -5.39 -9.00 8.46
CA GLY A 74 -6.52 -9.92 8.43
C GLY A 74 -7.80 -9.35 9.02
N ALA A 75 -7.90 -8.03 9.18
CA ALA A 75 -9.04 -7.34 9.76
C ALA A 75 -10.14 -7.04 8.73
N VAL A 76 -11.34 -6.80 9.22
CA VAL A 76 -12.50 -6.36 8.43
C VAL A 76 -12.64 -4.85 8.58
N PRO A 77 -12.60 -4.06 7.50
CA PRO A 77 -12.77 -2.61 7.56
C PRO A 77 -14.09 -2.20 8.23
N ASP A 78 -14.06 -1.11 9.01
CA ASP A 78 -15.25 -0.57 9.67
C ASP A 78 -15.50 0.90 9.29
N GLY A 79 -14.50 1.77 9.46
CA GLY A 79 -14.65 3.17 9.13
C GLY A 79 -13.34 3.93 9.07
N ILE A 80 -13.45 5.20 8.73
CA ILE A 80 -12.30 6.08 8.45
C ILE A 80 -12.43 7.44 9.12
N PHE A 81 -11.29 8.04 9.44
CA PHE A 81 -11.12 9.49 9.66
C PHE A 81 -10.30 10.07 8.51
N LEU A 82 -10.68 11.24 8.02
CA LEU A 82 -10.05 11.86 6.87
C LEU A 82 -9.59 13.28 7.19
N ASN A 83 -8.29 13.53 7.05
CA ASN A 83 -7.71 14.87 7.19
C ASN A 83 -7.26 15.37 5.81
N ILE A 84 -7.65 16.60 5.46
CA ILE A 84 -7.37 17.22 4.17
C ILE A 84 -6.82 18.62 4.40
N ALA A 85 -5.69 18.95 3.76
CA ALA A 85 -5.26 20.32 3.62
C ALA A 85 -5.16 20.67 2.13
N LEU A 86 -5.79 21.79 1.72
CA LEU A 86 -5.95 22.18 0.31
C LEU A 86 -5.54 23.65 0.08
N PRO A 87 -5.06 23.98 -1.14
CA PRO A 87 -4.94 25.36 -1.60
C PRO A 87 -6.31 26.06 -1.61
N LYS A 88 -6.32 27.38 -1.31
CA LYS A 88 -7.57 28.15 -1.22
C LYS A 88 -8.31 28.32 -2.57
N SER A 89 -7.64 28.09 -3.71
CA SER A 89 -8.21 28.22 -5.06
C SER A 89 -8.82 26.90 -5.54
N ASN A 90 -9.97 26.99 -6.24
CA ASN A 90 -10.67 25.86 -6.90
C ASN A 90 -11.03 24.67 -5.98
N VAL A 91 -11.24 24.95 -4.68
CA VAL A 91 -11.48 23.91 -3.65
C VAL A 91 -12.79 23.16 -3.92
N GLN A 92 -13.86 23.84 -4.38
CA GLN A 92 -15.18 23.24 -4.49
C GLN A 92 -15.23 22.13 -5.55
N ASP A 93 -14.73 22.40 -6.77
CA ASP A 93 -14.74 21.40 -7.86
C ASP A 93 -13.82 20.23 -7.55
N TRP A 94 -12.67 20.53 -6.95
CA TRP A 94 -11.73 19.49 -6.51
C TRP A 94 -12.39 18.58 -5.46
N LEU A 95 -13.00 19.16 -4.43
CA LEU A 95 -13.70 18.40 -3.38
C LEU A 95 -14.89 17.61 -3.90
N LYS A 96 -15.65 18.16 -4.85
CA LYS A 96 -16.76 17.45 -5.50
C LYS A 96 -16.28 16.18 -6.20
N ALA A 97 -15.19 16.28 -6.95
CA ALA A 97 -14.59 15.11 -7.61
C ALA A 97 -13.99 14.11 -6.59
N PHE A 98 -13.24 14.60 -5.60
CA PHE A 98 -12.65 13.78 -4.55
C PHE A 98 -13.71 13.02 -3.73
N THR A 99 -14.74 13.72 -3.24
CA THR A 99 -15.80 13.10 -2.45
C THR A 99 -16.65 12.13 -3.26
N SER A 100 -16.79 12.31 -4.57
CA SER A 100 -17.41 11.32 -5.47
C SER A 100 -16.61 10.01 -5.49
N GLY A 101 -15.28 10.09 -5.61
CA GLY A 101 -14.41 8.93 -5.54
C GLY A 101 -14.45 8.25 -4.17
N LEU A 102 -14.37 9.04 -3.11
CA LEU A 102 -14.45 8.58 -1.73
C LEU A 102 -15.76 7.82 -1.47
N LYS A 103 -16.90 8.42 -1.82
CA LYS A 103 -18.23 7.80 -1.68
C LYS A 103 -18.31 6.46 -2.42
N SER A 104 -17.73 6.38 -3.61
CA SER A 104 -17.69 5.14 -4.41
C SER A 104 -16.97 4.00 -3.68
N ASP A 105 -15.78 4.27 -3.14
CA ASP A 105 -15.01 3.24 -2.45
C ASP A 105 -15.50 2.98 -1.02
N MET A 106 -16.04 3.98 -0.31
CA MET A 106 -16.75 3.76 0.95
C MET A 106 -17.92 2.78 0.77
N LYS A 107 -18.72 2.95 -0.30
CA LYS A 107 -19.80 2.00 -0.63
C LYS A 107 -19.25 0.61 -0.97
N LYS A 108 -18.19 0.56 -1.80
CA LYS A 108 -17.58 -0.71 -2.24
C LYS A 108 -17.04 -1.54 -1.08
N PHE A 109 -16.41 -0.88 -0.10
CA PHE A 109 -15.74 -1.54 1.02
C PHE A 109 -16.53 -1.47 2.34
N ASN A 110 -17.79 -0.99 2.27
CA ASN A 110 -18.69 -0.84 3.41
C ASN A 110 -18.09 -0.01 4.57
N LEU A 111 -17.48 1.13 4.22
CA LEU A 111 -16.82 2.04 5.17
C LEU A 111 -17.78 3.14 5.63
N LYS A 112 -17.60 3.58 6.87
CA LYS A 112 -18.25 4.77 7.45
C LYS A 112 -17.22 5.89 7.59
N LEU A 113 -17.63 7.12 7.36
CA LEU A 113 -16.82 8.30 7.71
C LEU A 113 -17.17 8.71 9.14
N TYR A 114 -16.22 8.62 10.05
CA TYR A 114 -16.40 8.95 11.46
C TYR A 114 -16.06 10.40 11.79
N GLY A 115 -15.23 11.04 10.98
CA GLY A 115 -14.81 12.42 11.18
C GLY A 115 -13.53 12.73 10.44
N GLY A 116 -12.86 13.78 10.88
CA GLY A 116 -11.62 14.25 10.31
C GLY A 116 -11.45 15.75 10.51
N ASP A 117 -10.49 16.31 9.79
CA ASP A 117 -10.19 17.74 9.84
C ASP A 117 -9.93 18.31 8.44
N MET A 118 -10.18 19.60 8.26
CA MET A 118 -9.88 20.31 7.03
C MET A 118 -9.15 21.61 7.31
N SER A 119 -8.04 21.82 6.60
CA SER A 119 -7.23 23.03 6.73
C SER A 119 -6.84 23.58 5.36
N SER A 120 -6.22 24.75 5.35
CA SER A 120 -5.62 25.32 4.14
C SER A 120 -4.11 25.12 4.12
N SER A 121 -3.53 24.89 2.93
CA SER A 121 -2.09 24.80 2.70
C SER A 121 -1.75 25.23 1.27
N GLU A 122 -0.46 25.38 0.97
CA GLU A 122 0.00 25.68 -0.40
C GLU A 122 -0.06 24.44 -1.30
N LYS A 123 0.12 23.25 -0.73
CA LYS A 123 0.06 21.94 -1.42
C LYS A 123 -1.08 21.09 -0.85
N ILE A 124 -1.51 20.12 -1.62
CA ILE A 124 -2.51 19.16 -1.18
C ILE A 124 -1.87 18.12 -0.26
N PHE A 125 -2.42 17.99 0.95
CA PHE A 125 -2.10 16.95 1.91
C PHE A 125 -3.37 16.14 2.19
N LEU A 126 -3.26 14.85 2.08
CA LEU A 126 -4.34 13.90 2.32
C LEU A 126 -3.85 12.88 3.34
N SER A 127 -4.54 12.72 4.45
CA SER A 127 -4.26 11.68 5.43
C SER A 127 -5.54 10.97 5.80
N LEU A 128 -5.49 9.65 5.86
CA LEU A 128 -6.62 8.81 6.21
C LEU A 128 -6.20 7.84 7.29
N THR A 129 -7.01 7.76 8.34
CA THR A 129 -6.90 6.73 9.36
C THR A 129 -8.05 5.76 9.17
N VAL A 130 -7.73 4.47 9.06
CA VAL A 130 -8.71 3.40 8.89
C VAL A 130 -8.78 2.53 10.15
N LEU A 131 -9.99 2.15 10.50
CA LEU A 131 -10.29 1.22 11.58
C LEU A 131 -10.78 -0.11 11.00
N GLY A 132 -10.24 -1.20 11.51
CA GLY A 132 -10.67 -2.55 11.17
C GLY A 132 -10.96 -3.39 12.40
N LYS A 133 -11.93 -4.29 12.31
CA LYS A 133 -12.33 -5.21 13.38
C LYS A 133 -11.72 -6.58 13.18
N THR A 134 -11.31 -7.21 14.28
CA THR A 134 -10.78 -8.58 14.33
C THR A 134 -11.59 -9.45 15.27
N ASP A 135 -11.37 -10.75 15.20
CA ASP A 135 -11.95 -11.75 16.14
C ASP A 135 -10.83 -12.28 17.05
N ASN A 136 -10.36 -11.44 18.00
CA ASN A 136 -9.32 -11.76 18.99
C ASN A 136 -7.92 -12.08 18.45
N TYR A 137 -7.70 -11.99 17.13
CA TYR A 137 -6.44 -12.29 16.48
C TYR A 137 -6.23 -11.41 15.25
N CYS A 138 -4.98 -11.08 14.97
CA CYS A 138 -4.54 -10.45 13.72
C CYS A 138 -3.23 -11.08 13.24
N HIS A 139 -2.93 -10.95 11.97
CA HIS A 139 -1.62 -11.30 11.44
C HIS A 139 -0.51 -10.47 12.10
N LYS A 140 0.69 -11.01 12.08
CA LYS A 140 1.90 -10.32 12.51
C LYS A 140 2.97 -10.54 11.44
N LYS A 141 3.89 -9.59 11.29
CA LYS A 141 5.00 -9.73 10.33
C LYS A 141 6.38 -9.85 10.98
N ASN A 142 6.43 -10.09 12.26
CA ASN A 142 7.68 -9.99 13.03
C ASN A 142 8.41 -11.33 13.27
N TYR A 143 7.89 -12.45 12.79
CA TYR A 143 8.54 -13.75 12.99
C TYR A 143 8.02 -14.82 12.03
N THR A 144 8.93 -15.59 11.45
CA THR A 144 8.63 -16.83 10.73
C THR A 144 9.55 -17.97 11.17
N LYS A 145 9.06 -19.19 11.06
CA LYS A 145 9.87 -20.41 11.30
C LYS A 145 10.88 -20.63 10.17
N SER A 146 11.85 -21.51 10.40
CA SER A 146 12.75 -21.96 9.34
C SER A 146 11.99 -22.77 8.29
N ASN A 147 12.43 -22.67 7.04
CA ASN A 147 11.91 -23.44 5.90
C ASN A 147 10.42 -23.14 5.58
N SER A 148 9.97 -21.92 5.84
CA SER A 148 8.66 -21.48 5.41
C SER A 148 8.67 -21.06 3.94
N ASP A 149 7.62 -21.42 3.20
CA ASP A 149 7.42 -20.98 1.82
C ASP A 149 6.85 -19.55 1.78
N ILE A 150 7.23 -18.81 0.73
CA ILE A 150 6.78 -17.44 0.48
C ILE A 150 5.71 -17.46 -0.60
N PHE A 151 4.55 -16.94 -0.30
CA PHE A 151 3.44 -16.79 -1.22
C PHE A 151 3.08 -15.32 -1.41
N VAL A 152 2.64 -14.96 -2.61
CA VAL A 152 2.10 -13.64 -2.93
C VAL A 152 0.72 -13.76 -3.57
N THR A 153 -0.14 -12.78 -3.34
CA THR A 153 -1.49 -12.73 -3.91
C THR A 153 -1.53 -11.78 -5.11
N GLY A 154 -1.63 -12.33 -6.31
CA GLY A 154 -1.68 -11.54 -7.55
C GLY A 154 -0.32 -11.46 -8.24
N PHE A 155 -0.02 -10.31 -8.86
CA PHE A 155 1.17 -10.10 -9.67
C PHE A 155 2.04 -9.01 -9.05
N ILE A 156 3.36 -9.19 -9.16
CA ILE A 156 4.35 -8.28 -8.61
C ILE A 156 4.81 -7.28 -9.68
N GLY A 157 5.08 -6.04 -9.27
CA GLY A 157 5.72 -5.00 -10.07
C GLY A 157 4.79 -4.23 -11.02
N ASP A 158 3.52 -4.63 -11.19
CA ASP A 158 2.59 -3.94 -12.10
C ASP A 158 2.45 -2.43 -11.78
N ALA A 159 2.44 -2.05 -10.49
CA ALA A 159 2.32 -0.65 -10.08
C ALA A 159 3.60 0.15 -10.34
N GLY A 160 4.78 -0.41 -10.06
CA GLY A 160 6.08 0.21 -10.37
C GLY A 160 6.26 0.45 -11.87
N LEU A 161 5.99 -0.56 -12.69
CA LEU A 161 5.98 -0.42 -14.15
C LEU A 161 4.94 0.61 -14.63
N GLY A 162 3.78 0.68 -13.98
CA GLY A 162 2.76 1.69 -14.25
C GLY A 162 3.24 3.10 -13.93
N TYR A 163 4.01 3.27 -12.88
CA TYR A 163 4.65 4.55 -12.51
C TYR A 163 5.65 5.00 -13.58
N GLU A 164 6.55 4.11 -14.01
CA GLU A 164 7.52 4.40 -15.08
C GLU A 164 6.83 4.80 -16.39
N LEU A 165 5.81 4.06 -16.80
CA LEU A 165 5.05 4.37 -18.01
C LEU A 165 4.24 5.67 -17.94
N MET A 166 3.91 6.12 -16.73
CA MET A 166 3.18 7.38 -16.50
C MET A 166 4.13 8.59 -16.46
N THR A 167 5.35 8.41 -15.95
CA THR A 167 6.32 9.49 -15.73
C THR A 167 7.36 9.61 -16.84
N ASN A 168 7.76 8.50 -17.46
CA ASN A 168 8.82 8.40 -18.45
C ASN A 168 8.32 7.66 -19.71
N ASP A 169 7.47 8.29 -20.49
CA ASP A 169 6.76 7.70 -21.65
C ASP A 169 7.65 7.05 -22.73
N SER A 170 8.95 7.32 -22.73
CA SER A 170 9.83 6.99 -23.87
C SER A 170 10.73 5.75 -23.68
N ILE A 171 10.81 5.15 -22.47
CA ILE A 171 11.80 4.11 -22.21
C ILE A 171 11.31 2.72 -22.60
N PHE A 172 10.05 2.39 -22.27
CA PHE A 172 9.50 1.06 -22.49
C PHE A 172 8.43 1.00 -23.57
N ASN A 173 8.56 0.05 -24.48
CA ASN A 173 7.56 -0.27 -25.49
C ASN A 173 6.56 -1.29 -24.95
N CYS A 174 5.28 -0.96 -25.03
CA CYS A 174 4.18 -1.90 -24.78
C CYS A 174 2.92 -1.49 -25.57
N SER A 175 1.92 -2.34 -25.59
CA SER A 175 0.62 -1.99 -26.16
C SER A 175 -0.11 -0.99 -25.27
N GLU A 176 -0.96 -0.16 -25.86
CA GLU A 176 -1.84 0.77 -25.13
C GLU A 176 -2.71 0.04 -24.08
N LYS A 177 -3.11 -1.19 -24.37
CA LYS A 177 -3.86 -2.03 -23.44
C LYS A 177 -3.05 -2.37 -22.19
N SER A 178 -1.80 -2.77 -22.37
CA SER A 178 -0.89 -3.10 -21.25
C SER A 178 -0.51 -1.84 -20.47
N LYS A 179 -0.20 -0.72 -21.16
CA LYS A 179 0.07 0.57 -20.52
C LYS A 179 -1.09 1.00 -19.61
N LYS A 180 -2.32 1.01 -20.12
CA LYS A 180 -3.51 1.36 -19.33
C LYS A 180 -3.72 0.43 -18.15
N ARG A 181 -3.44 -0.87 -18.30
CA ARG A 181 -3.57 -1.86 -17.22
C ARG A 181 -2.57 -1.61 -16.08
N LEU A 182 -1.30 -1.38 -16.41
CA LEU A 182 -0.23 -1.13 -15.45
C LEU A 182 -0.47 0.20 -14.70
N ILE A 183 -0.78 1.28 -15.42
CA ILE A 183 -1.13 2.57 -14.81
C ILE A 183 -2.36 2.44 -13.90
N LYS A 184 -3.37 1.66 -14.30
CA LYS A 184 -4.55 1.41 -13.45
C LYS A 184 -4.17 0.71 -12.14
N LYS A 185 -3.18 -0.20 -12.14
CA LYS A 185 -2.72 -0.86 -10.90
C LYS A 185 -2.05 0.12 -9.94
N LEU A 186 -1.29 1.09 -10.45
CA LEU A 186 -0.73 2.18 -9.65
C LEU A 186 -1.79 3.10 -9.04
N LEU A 187 -2.78 3.50 -9.85
CA LEU A 187 -3.79 4.49 -9.45
C LEU A 187 -4.92 3.89 -8.62
N LEU A 188 -5.22 2.62 -8.82
CA LEU A 188 -6.31 1.89 -8.16
C LEU A 188 -5.79 0.54 -7.64
N PRO A 189 -4.93 0.52 -6.61
CA PRO A 189 -4.50 -0.72 -5.99
C PRO A 189 -5.71 -1.50 -5.47
N GLU A 190 -5.56 -2.81 -5.34
CA GLU A 190 -6.64 -3.70 -4.92
C GLU A 190 -6.30 -4.34 -3.58
N PRO A 191 -6.84 -3.83 -2.47
CA PRO A 191 -6.62 -4.40 -1.14
C PRO A 191 -7.21 -5.82 -1.07
N ARG A 192 -6.43 -6.77 -0.58
CA ARG A 192 -6.77 -8.20 -0.55
C ARG A 192 -7.55 -8.60 0.71
N LEU A 193 -8.56 -7.82 1.11
CA LEU A 193 -9.30 -7.94 2.36
C LEU A 193 -9.85 -9.35 2.62
N SER A 194 -10.52 -9.96 1.64
CA SER A 194 -11.06 -11.31 1.79
C SER A 194 -9.96 -12.37 1.95
N VAL A 195 -8.86 -12.21 1.21
CA VAL A 195 -7.72 -13.13 1.28
C VAL A 195 -7.02 -12.99 2.65
N GLY A 196 -6.71 -11.77 3.08
CA GLY A 196 -6.10 -11.52 4.39
C GLY A 196 -6.90 -12.15 5.52
N LYS A 197 -8.23 -11.98 5.50
CA LYS A 197 -9.11 -12.62 6.49
C LYS A 197 -9.08 -14.15 6.40
N GLN A 198 -9.10 -14.74 5.21
CA GLN A 198 -9.07 -16.21 5.04
C GLN A 198 -7.73 -16.83 5.44
N LEU A 199 -6.66 -16.08 5.38
CA LEU A 199 -5.33 -16.54 5.79
C LEU A 199 -5.13 -16.55 7.32
N LEU A 200 -6.03 -15.93 8.12
CA LEU A 200 -5.94 -15.99 9.57
C LEU A 200 -5.85 -17.44 10.06
N ASN A 201 -4.88 -17.71 10.91
CA ASN A 201 -4.53 -19.04 11.43
C ASN A 201 -3.99 -20.06 10.41
N ASN A 202 -3.87 -19.69 9.13
CA ASN A 202 -3.37 -20.60 8.07
C ASN A 202 -1.95 -20.23 7.60
N VAL A 203 -1.42 -19.07 8.01
CA VAL A 203 -0.06 -18.62 7.68
C VAL A 203 0.67 -18.18 8.95
N GLU A 204 1.99 -18.25 8.93
CA GLU A 204 2.81 -17.85 10.07
C GLU A 204 2.90 -16.33 10.21
N LEU A 205 2.92 -15.66 9.06
CA LEU A 205 3.00 -14.20 8.97
C LEU A 205 2.34 -13.72 7.68
N CYS A 206 1.86 -12.49 7.70
CA CYS A 206 1.30 -11.81 6.55
C CYS A 206 1.71 -10.33 6.60
N THR A 207 1.99 -9.76 5.44
CA THR A 207 2.21 -8.33 5.24
C THR A 207 1.69 -7.94 3.86
N ASP A 208 1.43 -6.67 3.62
CA ASP A 208 1.25 -6.17 2.27
C ASP A 208 2.61 -5.84 1.61
N ILE A 209 2.59 -5.46 0.34
CA ILE A 209 3.77 -5.01 -0.40
C ILE A 209 3.51 -3.55 -0.79
N SER A 210 4.05 -2.63 0.00
CA SER A 210 3.93 -1.18 -0.21
C SER A 210 5.20 -0.58 -0.84
N ASP A 211 6.36 -0.92 -0.32
CA ASP A 211 7.67 -0.38 -0.69
C ASP A 211 8.51 -1.36 -1.54
N GLY A 212 7.84 -2.31 -2.20
CA GLY A 212 8.47 -3.31 -3.03
C GLY A 212 8.76 -4.64 -2.34
N LEU A 213 8.86 -5.69 -3.15
CA LEU A 213 8.99 -7.06 -2.67
C LEU A 213 10.27 -7.27 -1.85
N LEU A 214 11.40 -6.74 -2.33
CA LEU A 214 12.69 -6.92 -1.65
C LEU A 214 12.75 -6.18 -0.32
N GLY A 215 12.13 -4.99 -0.25
CA GLY A 215 12.04 -4.20 0.98
C GLY A 215 11.33 -4.98 2.09
N GLU A 216 10.14 -5.49 1.79
CA GLU A 216 9.33 -6.25 2.74
C GLU A 216 9.99 -7.57 3.14
N LEU A 217 10.53 -8.34 2.19
CA LEU A 217 11.22 -9.59 2.50
C LEU A 217 12.51 -9.38 3.31
N SER A 218 13.25 -8.30 3.05
CA SER A 218 14.43 -7.95 3.84
C SER A 218 14.07 -7.64 5.29
N LEU A 219 12.96 -6.92 5.50
CA LEU A 219 12.45 -6.60 6.83
C LEU A 219 12.05 -7.87 7.59
N ILE A 220 11.26 -8.74 6.96
CA ILE A 220 10.83 -10.02 7.54
C ILE A 220 12.02 -10.91 7.86
N ALA A 221 12.96 -11.04 6.92
CA ALA A 221 14.16 -11.88 7.10
C ALA A 221 15.01 -11.38 8.27
N SER A 222 15.25 -10.05 8.34
CA SER A 222 15.97 -9.41 9.43
C SER A 222 15.30 -9.64 10.79
N GLN A 223 13.99 -9.37 10.88
CA GLN A 223 13.22 -9.55 12.12
C GLN A 223 13.14 -11.01 12.58
N SER A 224 13.19 -11.95 11.63
CA SER A 224 13.14 -13.38 11.89
C SER A 224 14.51 -14.02 12.10
N ASN A 225 15.59 -13.26 11.91
CA ASN A 225 16.97 -13.77 11.84
C ASN A 225 17.09 -14.93 10.83
N LYS A 226 16.59 -14.73 9.62
CA LYS A 226 16.52 -15.69 8.53
C LYS A 226 17.06 -15.10 7.23
N GLN A 227 17.20 -15.95 6.22
CA GLN A 227 17.49 -15.58 4.85
C GLN A 227 16.25 -15.87 3.98
N ALA A 228 15.89 -14.94 3.10
CA ALA A 228 14.89 -15.16 2.07
C ALA A 228 15.57 -15.53 0.75
N ASN A 229 15.19 -16.65 0.17
CA ASN A 229 15.64 -17.07 -1.16
C ASN A 229 14.54 -16.80 -2.18
N ILE A 230 14.83 -15.97 -3.18
CA ILE A 230 13.88 -15.56 -4.23
C ILE A 230 14.38 -16.11 -5.56
N PHE A 231 13.49 -16.80 -6.26
CA PHE A 231 13.73 -17.34 -7.60
C PHE A 231 12.96 -16.47 -8.61
N LEU A 232 13.66 -15.73 -9.48
CA LEU A 232 13.06 -14.78 -10.42
C LEU A 232 12.05 -15.43 -11.36
N ASP A 233 12.31 -16.66 -11.79
CA ASP A 233 11.43 -17.46 -12.64
C ASP A 233 10.11 -17.87 -11.97
N LYS A 234 10.06 -17.81 -10.64
CA LYS A 234 8.87 -18.10 -9.84
C LYS A 234 8.06 -16.87 -9.44
N ILE A 235 8.56 -15.66 -9.71
CA ILE A 235 7.83 -14.42 -9.43
C ILE A 235 6.63 -14.32 -10.36
N PRO A 236 5.39 -14.19 -9.84
CA PRO A 236 4.20 -14.10 -10.67
C PRO A 236 4.13 -12.74 -11.37
N LEU A 237 4.26 -12.75 -12.70
CA LEU A 237 4.16 -11.58 -13.56
C LEU A 237 2.84 -11.56 -14.31
N SER A 238 2.22 -10.38 -14.44
CA SER A 238 1.03 -10.19 -15.25
C SER A 238 1.34 -10.34 -16.74
N PHE A 239 0.30 -10.53 -17.56
CA PHE A 239 0.45 -10.51 -19.00
C PHE A 239 1.06 -9.18 -19.50
N ALA A 240 0.66 -8.05 -18.89
CA ALA A 240 1.18 -6.74 -19.27
C ALA A 240 2.68 -6.60 -18.95
N SER A 241 3.13 -7.07 -17.78
CA SER A 241 4.55 -7.09 -17.41
C SER A 241 5.35 -8.03 -18.33
N LYS A 242 4.83 -9.22 -18.64
CA LYS A 242 5.47 -10.14 -19.59
C LYS A 242 5.60 -9.55 -21.00
N GLU A 243 4.61 -8.77 -21.46
CA GLU A 243 4.71 -8.04 -22.72
C GLU A 243 5.86 -7.02 -22.72
N LEU A 244 6.05 -6.28 -21.60
CA LEU A 244 7.17 -5.37 -21.46
C LEU A 244 8.51 -6.12 -21.61
N PHE A 245 8.71 -7.24 -20.93
CA PHE A 245 9.93 -8.05 -21.07
C PHE A 245 10.19 -8.45 -22.53
N MET A 246 9.16 -8.95 -23.22
CA MET A 246 9.31 -9.40 -24.62
C MET A 246 9.70 -8.28 -25.56
N LYS A 247 9.14 -7.08 -25.36
CA LYS A 247 9.36 -5.92 -26.24
C LYS A 247 10.60 -5.10 -25.90
N ASN A 248 11.16 -5.25 -24.70
CA ASN A 248 12.24 -4.42 -24.18
C ASN A 248 13.44 -5.26 -23.70
N LYS A 249 13.87 -6.24 -24.49
CA LYS A 249 14.92 -7.20 -24.13
C LYS A 249 16.24 -6.56 -23.66
N LYS A 250 16.59 -5.38 -24.17
CA LYS A 250 17.78 -4.64 -23.73
C LYS A 250 17.69 -4.02 -22.35
N TYR A 251 16.50 -3.92 -21.78
CA TYR A 251 16.20 -3.33 -20.47
C TYR A 251 15.71 -4.37 -19.44
N ILE A 252 16.06 -5.64 -19.60
CA ILE A 252 15.58 -6.71 -18.72
C ILE A 252 15.95 -6.45 -17.25
N ASN A 253 17.17 -5.99 -17.00
CA ASN A 253 17.64 -5.71 -15.64
C ASN A 253 16.88 -4.54 -15.02
N ASP A 254 16.69 -3.46 -15.75
CA ASP A 254 15.94 -2.28 -15.30
C ASP A 254 14.48 -2.66 -14.96
N ILE A 255 13.85 -3.51 -15.79
CA ILE A 255 12.48 -4.00 -15.53
C ILE A 255 12.44 -4.84 -14.26
N TRP A 256 13.43 -5.71 -14.02
CA TRP A 256 13.50 -6.48 -12.77
C TRP A 256 13.73 -5.60 -11.56
N GLU A 257 14.59 -4.59 -11.67
CA GLU A 257 14.81 -3.61 -10.60
C GLU A 257 13.51 -2.92 -10.20
N ILE A 258 12.72 -2.44 -11.18
CA ILE A 258 11.41 -1.81 -10.93
C ILE A 258 10.39 -2.80 -10.32
N ILE A 259 10.41 -4.05 -10.75
CA ILE A 259 9.46 -5.07 -10.26
C ILE A 259 9.73 -5.43 -8.80
N LEU A 260 10.98 -5.43 -8.41
CA LEU A 260 11.43 -5.90 -7.10
C LEU A 260 11.54 -4.78 -6.05
N SER A 261 11.71 -3.51 -6.53
CA SER A 261 11.84 -2.32 -5.67
C SER A 261 10.51 -1.86 -5.09
#